data_af42adc24e65f68e079f9c5ceee7ed04
#
_entry.id   af42adc24e65f68e079f9c5ceee7ed04
#
_cell.length_a   1.000
_cell.length_b   1.000
_cell.length_c   1.000
_cell.angle_alpha   90.00
_cell.angle_beta   90.00
_cell.angle_gamma   90.00
#
_symmetry.space_group_name_H-M   'P 1'
#
loop_
_entity.id
_entity.type
_entity.pdbx_description
1 polymer ?
#
loop_
_entity_poly.entity_id
_entity_poly.type
_entity_poly.pdbx_seq_one_letter_code
_entity_poly.pdbx_strand_id
1 'polypeptide(L)' 'METLIKSNDQIYISWIKSILKAHNIEYFTFDEEMSITEGNITAIPIRILVNENELSRALQIIKNEEKLNSAEQNKR' A
#
# COMPACT_ATOMS: atom_id res chain seq x y z
N MET A 1 6.66 7.92 -12.11
CA MET A 1 6.13 7.24 -10.91
C MET A 1 4.91 6.44 -11.24
N GLU A 2 4.86 5.24 -10.76
CA GLU A 2 3.74 4.36 -11.03
C GLU A 2 3.01 4.04 -9.75
N THR A 3 1.70 3.87 -9.85
CA THR A 3 0.91 3.48 -8.70
C THR A 3 1.18 2.02 -8.38
N LEU A 4 1.69 1.79 -7.18
CA LEU A 4 1.95 0.44 -6.72
C LEU A 4 0.69 -0.19 -6.15
N ILE A 5 -0.01 0.56 -5.33
CA ILE A 5 -1.19 0.07 -4.66
C ILE A 5 -2.11 1.22 -4.33
N LYS A 6 -3.38 0.91 -4.22
CA LYS A 6 -4.41 1.88 -3.90
C LYS A 6 -5.37 1.23 -2.91
N SER A 7 -5.57 1.86 -1.78
CA SER A 7 -6.43 1.28 -0.75
C SER A 7 -6.92 2.37 0.19
N ASN A 8 -8.11 2.16 0.74
CA ASN A 8 -8.60 3.05 1.78
C ASN A 8 -8.43 2.44 3.17
N ASP A 9 -7.74 1.32 3.25
CA ASP A 9 -7.44 0.66 4.52
C ASP A 9 -6.11 1.19 5.02
N GLN A 10 -6.16 2.05 6.01
CA GLN A 10 -4.96 2.70 6.54
C GLN A 10 -3.99 1.71 7.18
N ILE A 11 -4.53 0.66 7.74
CA ILE A 11 -3.67 -0.37 8.35
C ILE A 11 -2.88 -1.09 7.28
N TYR A 12 -3.56 -1.44 6.21
CA TYR A 12 -2.91 -2.11 5.09
C TYR A 12 -1.85 -1.21 4.46
N ILE A 13 -2.18 0.06 4.27
CA ILE A 13 -1.24 1.03 3.70
C ILE A 13 -0.01 1.17 4.59
N SER A 14 -0.20 1.23 5.90
CA SER A 14 0.92 1.32 6.83
C SER A 14 1.83 0.10 6.73
N TRP A 15 1.23 -1.05 6.59
CA TRP A 15 1.98 -2.30 6.44
C TRP A 15 2.83 -2.28 5.17
N ILE A 16 2.23 -1.83 4.06
CA ILE A 16 2.95 -1.74 2.79
C ILE A 16 4.12 -0.76 2.92
N LYS A 17 3.88 0.38 3.56
CA LYS A 17 4.95 1.36 3.76
C LYS A 17 6.12 0.76 4.53
N SER A 18 5.82 0.00 5.56
CA SER A 18 6.88 -0.60 6.37
C SER A 18 7.69 -1.62 5.56
N ILE A 19 7.03 -2.34 4.68
CA ILE A 19 7.72 -3.30 3.83
C ILE A 19 8.67 -2.58 2.87
N LEU A 20 8.16 -1.54 2.23
CA LEU A 20 8.97 -0.78 1.28
C LEU A 20 10.17 -0.16 1.96
N LYS A 21 9.96 0.36 3.15
CA LYS A 21 11.04 0.95 3.93
C LYS A 21 12.10 -0.09 4.28
N ALA A 22 11.66 -1.27 4.68
CA ALA A 22 12.58 -2.33 5.06
C ALA A 22 13.44 -2.79 3.89
N HIS A 23 12.93 -2.65 2.69
CA HIS A 23 13.64 -3.08 1.48
C HIS A 23 14.29 -1.91 0.75
N ASN A 24 14.32 -0.74 1.38
CA ASN A 24 14.96 0.45 0.82
C ASN A 24 14.37 0.87 -0.52
N ILE A 25 13.07 0.71 -0.66
CA ILE A 25 12.37 1.16 -1.85
C ILE A 25 11.74 2.50 -1.55
N GLU A 26 12.12 3.49 -2.36
CA GLU A 26 11.58 4.83 -2.22
C GLU A 26 10.14 4.85 -2.70
N TYR A 27 9.28 5.52 -1.94
CA TYR A 27 7.87 5.59 -2.30
C TYR A 27 7.30 6.95 -1.95
N PHE A 28 6.18 7.26 -2.55
CA PHE A 28 5.42 8.47 -2.25
C PHE A 28 3.98 8.07 -2.01
N THR A 29 3.33 8.78 -1.11
CA THR A 29 1.92 8.56 -0.88
C THR A 29 1.14 9.73 -1.44
N PHE A 30 0.04 9.42 -2.06
CA PHE A 30 -0.83 10.42 -2.64
C PHE A 30 -2.23 10.24 -2.07
N ASP A 31 -2.63 11.21 -1.27
CA ASP A 31 -3.96 11.22 -0.67
C ASP A 31 -4.79 12.28 -1.35
N GLU A 32 -5.93 11.90 -1.86
CA GLU A 32 -6.83 12.90 -2.37
C GLU A 32 -7.49 13.58 -1.18
N GLU A 33 -7.77 14.86 -1.32
CA GLU A 33 -8.41 15.58 -0.25
C GLU A 33 -9.77 14.98 0.05
N MET A 34 -10.04 14.84 1.33
CA MET A 34 -11.34 14.34 1.76
C MET A 34 -12.42 15.32 1.31
N SER A 35 -13.36 14.80 0.57
CA SER A 35 -14.47 15.61 0.18
C SER A 35 -15.63 15.32 1.14
N ILE A 36 -16.06 16.36 1.80
CA ILE A 36 -17.20 16.28 2.70
C ILE A 36 -18.39 16.82 1.94
N THR A 37 -19.34 15.95 1.65
CA THR A 37 -20.52 16.35 0.93
C THR A 37 -21.73 16.14 1.81
N GLU A 38 -22.33 17.22 2.23
CA GLU A 38 -23.59 17.17 2.94
C GLU A 38 -23.57 16.21 4.12
N GLY A 39 -22.51 16.28 4.91
CA GLY A 39 -22.41 15.48 6.11
C GLY A 39 -21.91 14.08 5.90
N ASN A 40 -21.64 13.69 4.66
CA ASN A 40 -21.10 12.38 4.37
C ASN A 40 -19.60 12.47 4.20
N ILE A 41 -18.89 11.64 4.92
CA ILE A 41 -17.46 11.53 4.77
C ILE A 41 -17.18 10.27 3.98
N THR A 42 -16.66 10.46 2.80
CA THR A 42 -16.30 9.32 1.96
C THR A 42 -14.82 9.02 2.16
N ALA A 43 -14.53 7.78 2.49
CA ALA A 43 -13.14 7.37 2.62
C ALA A 43 -12.47 7.44 1.25
N ILE A 44 -11.39 8.22 1.18
CA ILE A 44 -10.68 8.42 -0.07
C ILE A 44 -9.48 7.49 -0.09
N PRO A 45 -9.30 6.75 -1.18
CA PRO A 45 -8.18 5.82 -1.26
C PRO A 45 -6.84 6.54 -1.25
N ILE A 46 -5.91 5.94 -0.56
CA ILE A 46 -4.53 6.39 -0.55
C ILE A 46 -3.78 5.60 -1.61
N ARG A 47 -2.99 6.29 -2.39
CA ARG A 47 -2.17 5.64 -3.40
C ARG A 47 -0.72 5.68 -2.99
N ILE A 48 -0.05 4.56 -3.15
CA ILE A 48 1.39 4.50 -2.95
C ILE A 48 2.04 4.39 -4.32
N LEU A 49 2.93 5.31 -4.61
CA LEU A 49 3.61 5.35 -5.88
C LEU A 49 5.08 5.01 -5.68
N VAL A 50 5.64 4.30 -6.64
CA VAL A 50 7.05 3.99 -6.64
C VAL A 50 7.62 4.30 -8.01
N ASN A 51 8.93 4.37 -8.09
CA ASN A 51 9.61 4.54 -9.35
C ASN A 51 9.29 3.35 -10.24
N GLU A 52 9.04 3.60 -11.52
CA GLU A 52 8.69 2.51 -12.42
C GLU A 52 9.77 1.43 -12.48
N ASN A 53 11.02 1.78 -12.24
CA ASN A 53 12.11 0.80 -12.19
C ASN A 53 11.96 -0.14 -11.01
N GLU A 54 11.25 0.28 -9.98
CA GLU A 54 11.10 -0.50 -8.77
C GLU A 54 9.74 -1.19 -8.67
N LEU A 55 8.88 -0.92 -9.62
CA LEU A 55 7.51 -1.42 -9.54
C LEU A 55 7.45 -2.95 -9.47
N SER A 56 8.14 -3.62 -10.37
CA SER A 56 8.14 -5.08 -10.40
C SER A 56 8.71 -5.66 -9.11
N ARG A 57 9.79 -5.07 -8.64
CA ARG A 57 10.44 -5.51 -7.42
C ARG A 57 9.52 -5.34 -6.22
N ALA A 58 8.89 -4.17 -6.14
CA ALA A 58 7.99 -3.89 -5.03
C ALA A 58 6.80 -4.84 -5.02
N LEU A 59 6.22 -5.08 -6.17
CA LEU A 59 5.10 -6.01 -6.29
C LEU A 59 5.50 -7.41 -5.86
N GLN A 60 6.68 -7.84 -6.26
CA GLN A 60 7.17 -9.16 -5.92
C GLN A 60 7.36 -9.30 -4.41
N ILE A 61 7.94 -8.28 -3.80
CA ILE A 61 8.19 -8.28 -2.37
C ILE A 61 6.87 -8.33 -1.60
N ILE A 62 5.92 -7.51 -2.00
CA ILE A 62 4.62 -7.48 -1.33
C ILE A 62 3.92 -8.82 -1.46
N LYS A 63 3.97 -9.40 -2.63
CA LYS A 63 3.37 -10.70 -2.87
C LYS A 63 3.96 -11.76 -1.94
N ASN A 64 5.26 -11.74 -1.80
CA ASN A 64 5.94 -12.70 -0.94
C ASN A 64 5.54 -12.50 0.52
N GLU A 65 5.43 -11.25 0.96
CA GLU A 65 5.06 -10.97 2.33
C GLU A 65 3.62 -11.38 2.61
N GLU A 66 2.74 -11.14 1.66
CA GLU A 66 1.35 -11.54 1.82
C GLU A 66 1.23 -13.06 1.92
N LYS A 67 2.03 -13.74 1.13
CA LYS A 67 2.05 -15.20 1.14
C LYS A 67 2.49 -15.73 2.49
N LEU A 68 3.52 -15.13 3.05
CA LEU A 68 4.03 -15.53 4.36
C LEU A 68 3.00 -15.33 5.45
N ASN A 69 2.33 -14.18 5.41
CA ASN A 69 1.28 -13.89 6.37
C ASN A 69 0.12 -14.89 6.27
N SER A 70 -0.28 -15.19 5.04
CA SER A 70 -1.35 -16.16 4.83
C SER A 70 -0.97 -17.54 5.35
N ALA A 71 0.26 -17.93 5.09
CA ALA A 71 0.74 -19.23 5.56
C ALA A 71 0.73 -19.29 7.08
N GLU A 72 1.14 -18.22 7.72
CA GLU A 72 1.13 -18.16 9.17
C GLU A 72 -0.27 -18.22 9.73
N GLN A 73 -1.19 -17.52 9.11
CA GLN A 73 -2.57 -17.51 9.56
C GLN A 73 -3.25 -18.85 9.39
N ASN A 74 -2.86 -19.58 8.37
CA ASN A 74 -3.45 -20.88 8.09
C ASN A 74 -2.87 -22.00 8.91
N LYS A 75 -1.90 -21.68 9.70
CA LYS A 75 -1.22 -22.65 10.50
C LYS A 75 -1.90 -22.84 11.82
N ARG A 76 -2.92 -23.59 11.82
CA ARG A 76 -3.67 -23.76 13.06
C ARG A 76 -4.12 -25.14 13.23
#